data_50fa6b1cae77780e6c89f946251684a6
#
_entry.id   50fa6b1cae77780e6c89f946251684a6
#
_cell.length_a   1.000
_cell.length_b   1.000
_cell.length_c   1.000
_cell.angle_alpha   90.00
_cell.angle_beta   90.00
_cell.angle_gamma   90.00
#
_symmetry.space_group_name_H-M   'P 1'
#
loop_
_entity.id
_entity.type
_entity.pdbx_description
1 polymer ?
#
loop_
_entity_poly.entity_id
_entity_poly.type
_entity_poly.pdbx_seq_one_letter_code
_entity_poly.pdbx_strand_id
1 'polypeptide(L)'
;NWRQAFRVIMLWEFTSAITPSAVGGTSVAILYVHKEGISVGRSSAIVMLTSFLDEVYFIVMFPLLMLIVGRAELFDVTGAVTRGLMSIALAGYFLKLAYVLVLSYGLFVNPRGLKWLILKIFRIRFLRRWYHAAGRTGSDIIRSSHELRRAGWGFWLKAGSSTFLSWSSRYLVANA
;
A
#
# COMPACT_ATOMS: atom_id res chain seq x y z
N ASN A 1 20.47 -1.63 10.59
CA ASN A 1 21.66 -1.03 9.99
C ASN A 1 21.28 -0.37 8.66
N TRP A 2 21.75 0.88 8.38
CA TRP A 2 21.38 1.64 7.17
C TRP A 2 21.66 0.88 5.86
N ARG A 3 22.82 0.21 5.78
CA ARG A 3 23.19 -0.60 4.58
C ARG A 3 22.23 -1.75 4.32
N GLN A 4 21.72 -2.38 5.37
CA GLN A 4 20.75 -3.46 5.27
C GLN A 4 19.40 -2.93 4.78
N ALA A 5 18.93 -1.80 5.35
CA ALA A 5 17.69 -1.16 4.91
C ALA A 5 17.76 -0.75 3.43
N PHE A 6 18.88 -0.13 3.01
CA PHE A 6 19.10 0.24 1.61
C PHE A 6 19.07 -0.98 0.68
N ARG A 7 19.75 -2.08 1.04
CA ARG A 7 19.73 -3.32 0.26
C ARG A 7 18.32 -3.88 0.11
N VAL A 8 17.56 -3.94 1.20
CA VAL A 8 16.18 -4.46 1.19
C VAL A 8 15.30 -3.60 0.27
N ILE A 9 15.41 -2.28 0.36
CA ILE A 9 14.63 -1.35 -0.48
C ILE A 9 14.98 -1.54 -1.95
N MET A 10 16.26 -1.57 -2.31
CA MET A 10 16.69 -1.76 -3.70
C MET A 10 16.23 -3.10 -4.28
N LEU A 11 16.32 -4.19 -3.50
CA LEU A 11 15.85 -5.50 -3.92
C LEU A 11 14.32 -5.55 -4.05
N TRP A 12 13.61 -4.88 -3.18
CA TRP A 12 12.14 -4.77 -3.27
C TRP A 12 11.73 -4.02 -4.54
N GLU A 13 12.32 -2.84 -4.78
CA GLU A 13 12.04 -2.04 -5.98
C GLU A 13 12.35 -2.81 -7.26
N PHE A 14 13.54 -3.43 -7.33
CA PHE A 14 13.93 -4.26 -8.45
C PHE A 14 12.94 -5.40 -8.70
N THR A 15 12.57 -6.12 -7.64
CA THR A 15 11.63 -7.24 -7.75
C THR A 15 10.24 -6.76 -8.16
N SER A 16 9.80 -5.62 -7.66
CA SER A 16 8.51 -5.02 -8.05
C SER A 16 8.49 -4.59 -9.52
N ALA A 17 9.62 -4.13 -10.05
CA ALA A 17 9.74 -3.73 -11.45
C ALA A 17 9.68 -4.91 -12.43
N ILE A 18 10.22 -6.07 -12.04
CA ILE A 18 10.27 -7.27 -12.91
C ILE A 18 9.08 -8.22 -12.71
N THR A 19 8.30 -8.05 -11.64
CA THR A 19 7.16 -8.92 -11.36
C THR A 19 5.86 -8.25 -11.81
N PRO A 20 5.10 -8.86 -12.74
CA PRO A 20 3.88 -8.25 -13.31
C PRO A 20 2.71 -8.08 -12.33
N SER A 21 2.88 -8.43 -11.06
CA SER A 21 1.82 -8.28 -10.05
C SER A 21 2.36 -7.70 -8.74
N ALA A 22 1.58 -6.80 -8.15
CA ALA A 22 1.85 -6.22 -6.83
C ALA A 22 2.04 -7.28 -5.72
N VAL A 23 1.46 -8.47 -5.89
CA VAL A 23 1.54 -9.58 -4.92
C VAL A 23 2.94 -10.20 -4.90
N GLY A 24 3.64 -10.26 -6.03
CA GLY A 24 5.00 -10.81 -6.12
C GLY A 24 6.00 -9.96 -5.35
N GLY A 25 6.02 -8.65 -5.60
CA GLY A 25 6.93 -7.71 -4.93
C GLY A 25 6.78 -7.70 -3.41
N THR A 26 5.55 -7.66 -2.91
CA THR A 26 5.25 -7.66 -1.47
C THR A 26 5.71 -8.94 -0.77
N SER A 27 5.46 -10.11 -1.39
CA SER A 27 5.86 -11.40 -0.81
C SER A 27 7.39 -11.53 -0.74
N VAL A 28 8.08 -11.08 -1.77
CA VAL A 28 9.54 -11.10 -1.83
C VAL A 28 10.15 -10.08 -0.86
N ALA A 29 9.52 -8.91 -0.70
CA ALA A 29 9.93 -7.93 0.31
C ALA A 29 9.92 -8.50 1.73
N ILE A 30 8.87 -9.26 2.10
CA ILE A 30 8.80 -9.95 3.40
C ILE A 30 9.98 -10.91 3.58
N LEU A 31 10.32 -11.66 2.54
CA LEU A 31 11.46 -12.59 2.58
C LEU A 31 12.80 -11.88 2.75
N TYR A 32 13.00 -10.74 2.08
CA TYR A 32 14.24 -9.97 2.23
C TYR A 32 14.36 -9.35 3.63
N VAL A 33 13.28 -8.78 4.16
CA VAL A 33 13.27 -8.25 5.53
C VAL A 33 13.51 -9.38 6.54
N HIS A 34 12.95 -10.57 6.31
CA HIS A 34 13.17 -11.74 7.15
C HIS A 34 14.63 -12.21 7.13
N LYS A 35 15.28 -12.23 5.96
CA LYS A 35 16.70 -12.59 5.83
C LYS A 35 17.66 -11.69 6.62
N GLU A 36 17.26 -10.48 6.92
CA GLU A 36 18.03 -9.56 7.78
C GLU A 36 17.86 -9.86 9.29
N GLY A 37 17.33 -11.04 9.66
CA GLY A 37 17.19 -11.50 11.05
C GLY A 37 15.91 -11.05 11.75
N ILE A 38 14.96 -10.46 11.03
CA ILE A 38 13.67 -10.02 11.58
C ILE A 38 12.66 -11.17 11.48
N SER A 39 11.85 -11.40 12.52
CA SER A 39 10.83 -12.43 12.51
C SER A 39 9.83 -12.21 11.36
N VAL A 40 9.31 -13.29 10.76
CA VAL A 40 8.37 -13.24 9.63
C VAL A 40 7.15 -12.34 9.94
N GLY A 41 6.58 -12.45 11.14
CA GLY A 41 5.45 -11.60 11.54
C GLY A 41 5.78 -10.11 11.57
N ARG A 42 6.98 -9.76 12.04
CA ARG A 42 7.43 -8.36 12.06
C ARG A 42 7.82 -7.86 10.67
N SER A 43 8.38 -8.73 9.84
CA SER A 43 8.65 -8.43 8.43
C SER A 43 7.37 -8.15 7.65
N SER A 44 6.33 -8.96 7.85
CA SER A 44 5.01 -8.73 7.28
C SER A 44 4.40 -7.40 7.77
N ALA A 45 4.56 -7.08 9.06
CA ALA A 45 4.07 -5.81 9.62
C ALA A 45 4.74 -4.60 8.95
N ILE A 46 6.05 -4.64 8.76
CA ILE A 46 6.82 -3.57 8.11
C ILE A 46 6.34 -3.38 6.67
N VAL A 47 6.28 -4.46 5.90
CA VAL A 47 5.89 -4.40 4.49
C VAL A 47 4.44 -3.93 4.33
N MET A 48 3.52 -4.43 5.16
CA MET A 48 2.12 -3.99 5.13
C MET A 48 1.98 -2.50 5.50
N LEU A 49 2.75 -2.03 6.48
CA LEU A 49 2.74 -0.63 6.85
C LEU A 49 3.24 0.25 5.71
N THR A 50 4.35 -0.12 5.08
CA THR A 50 4.90 0.65 3.94
C THR A 50 3.87 0.73 2.82
N SER A 51 3.30 -0.42 2.41
CA SER A 51 2.25 -0.44 1.38
C SER A 51 1.01 0.39 1.77
N PHE A 52 0.62 0.38 3.04
CA PHE A 52 -0.48 1.19 3.52
C PHE A 52 -0.17 2.69 3.44
N LEU A 53 1.04 3.11 3.81
CA LEU A 53 1.47 4.51 3.73
C LEU A 53 1.58 4.99 2.28
N ASP A 54 2.01 4.13 1.37
CA ASP A 54 2.03 4.43 -0.08
C ASP A 54 0.61 4.72 -0.59
N GLU A 55 -0.37 3.91 -0.20
CA GLU A 55 -1.77 4.14 -0.58
C GLU A 55 -2.33 5.43 0.03
N VAL A 56 -2.00 5.72 1.29
CA VAL A 56 -2.40 6.97 1.95
C VAL A 56 -1.80 8.18 1.23
N TYR A 57 -0.55 8.09 0.79
CA TYR A 57 0.09 9.15 -0.01
C TYR A 57 -0.73 9.47 -1.27
N PHE A 58 -1.09 8.47 -2.06
CA PHE A 58 -1.86 8.68 -3.29
C PHE A 58 -3.26 9.24 -3.03
N ILE A 59 -3.92 8.81 -1.95
CA ILE A 59 -5.24 9.32 -1.56
C ILE A 59 -5.19 10.78 -1.18
N VAL A 60 -4.12 11.22 -0.52
CA VAL A 60 -3.94 12.63 -0.12
C VAL A 60 -3.47 13.47 -1.31
N MET A 61 -2.52 12.96 -2.10
CA MET A 61 -1.94 13.72 -3.20
C MET A 61 -2.88 13.96 -4.38
N PHE A 62 -3.77 13.01 -4.68
CA PHE A 62 -4.70 13.17 -5.80
C PHE A 62 -5.62 14.39 -5.64
N PRO A 63 -6.40 14.56 -4.54
CA PRO A 63 -7.20 15.75 -4.36
C PRO A 63 -6.36 17.03 -4.18
N LEU A 64 -5.18 16.93 -3.57
CA LEU A 64 -4.27 18.07 -3.43
C LEU A 64 -3.82 18.58 -4.81
N LEU A 65 -3.40 17.71 -5.71
CA LEU A 65 -3.04 18.07 -7.07
C LEU A 65 -4.23 18.63 -7.85
N MET A 66 -5.42 18.06 -7.67
CA MET A 66 -6.64 18.60 -8.26
C MET A 66 -6.94 20.03 -7.81
N LEU A 67 -6.63 20.37 -6.56
CA LEU A 67 -6.83 21.71 -6.00
C LEU A 67 -5.75 22.71 -6.44
N ILE A 68 -4.49 22.27 -6.53
CA ILE A 68 -3.34 23.16 -6.83
C ILE A 68 -3.20 23.40 -8.32
N VAL A 69 -3.20 22.34 -9.12
CA VAL A 69 -2.96 22.39 -10.58
C VAL A 69 -4.26 22.68 -11.34
N GLY A 70 -5.39 22.23 -10.79
CA GLY A 70 -6.68 22.38 -11.44
C GLY A 70 -7.00 21.23 -12.41
N ARG A 71 -8.30 21.05 -12.63
CA ARG A 71 -8.79 19.98 -13.51
C ARG A 71 -8.39 20.14 -14.98
N ALA A 72 -8.33 21.38 -15.44
CA ALA A 72 -8.07 21.69 -16.84
C ALA A 72 -6.64 21.32 -17.27
N GLU A 73 -5.66 21.58 -16.42
CA GLU A 73 -4.25 21.27 -16.71
C GLU A 73 -3.92 19.79 -16.50
N LEU A 74 -4.55 19.14 -15.51
CA LEU A 74 -4.34 17.70 -15.27
C LEU A 74 -4.97 16.82 -16.35
N PHE A 75 -6.02 17.28 -16.99
CA PHE A 75 -6.74 16.56 -18.04
C PHE A 75 -6.91 17.45 -19.28
N ASP A 76 -5.79 17.83 -19.87
CA ASP A 76 -5.72 18.69 -21.08
C ASP A 76 -6.20 17.96 -22.35
N VAL A 77 -7.42 17.40 -22.27
CA VAL A 77 -8.08 16.74 -23.39
C VAL A 77 -9.48 17.30 -23.50
N THR A 78 -9.85 17.91 -24.60
CA THR A 78 -11.16 18.52 -24.81
C THR A 78 -12.25 17.51 -25.19
N GLY A 79 -13.47 17.73 -24.70
CA GLY A 79 -14.68 17.04 -25.16
C GLY A 79 -15.07 15.78 -24.40
N ALA A 80 -15.63 14.80 -25.11
CA ALA A 80 -16.17 13.56 -24.53
C ALA A 80 -15.10 12.67 -23.88
N VAL A 81 -13.88 12.69 -24.43
CA VAL A 81 -12.72 11.92 -23.92
C VAL A 81 -12.34 12.38 -22.51
N THR A 82 -12.29 13.69 -22.27
CA THR A 82 -11.99 14.26 -20.93
C THR A 82 -12.98 13.80 -19.88
N ARG A 83 -14.27 13.79 -20.22
CA ARG A 83 -15.31 13.31 -19.30
C ARG A 83 -15.14 11.84 -18.97
N GLY A 84 -14.82 11.02 -19.96
CA GLY A 84 -14.55 9.59 -19.76
C GLY A 84 -13.33 9.35 -18.87
N LEU A 85 -12.21 10.00 -19.14
CA LEU A 85 -10.98 9.90 -18.34
C LEU A 85 -11.18 10.36 -16.90
N MET A 86 -11.88 11.49 -16.70
CA MET A 86 -12.20 11.99 -15.37
C MET A 86 -13.07 11.00 -14.59
N SER A 87 -14.09 10.42 -15.24
CA SER A 87 -14.97 9.42 -14.59
C SER A 87 -14.17 8.18 -14.18
N ILE A 88 -13.27 7.70 -15.02
CA ILE A 88 -12.40 6.56 -14.72
C ILE A 88 -11.44 6.90 -13.57
N ALA A 89 -10.82 8.08 -13.59
CA ALA A 89 -9.91 8.54 -12.54
C ALA A 89 -10.63 8.67 -11.19
N LEU A 90 -11.84 9.27 -11.17
CA LEU A 90 -12.66 9.36 -9.97
C LEU A 90 -13.13 7.99 -9.47
N ALA A 91 -13.58 7.12 -10.35
CA ALA A 91 -13.96 5.76 -9.97
C ALA A 91 -12.78 4.99 -9.36
N GLY A 92 -11.60 5.08 -9.98
CA GLY A 92 -10.36 4.50 -9.46
C GLY A 92 -9.97 5.08 -8.09
N TYR A 93 -10.10 6.40 -7.93
CA TYR A 93 -9.85 7.07 -6.66
C TYR A 93 -10.78 6.60 -5.55
N PHE A 94 -12.08 6.55 -5.80
CA PHE A 94 -13.06 6.08 -4.81
C PHE A 94 -12.87 4.60 -4.46
N LEU A 95 -12.49 3.77 -5.43
CA LEU A 95 -12.16 2.38 -5.18
C LEU A 95 -10.92 2.25 -4.27
N LYS A 96 -9.87 3.02 -4.54
CA LYS A 96 -8.67 3.10 -3.70
C LYS A 96 -8.99 3.64 -2.30
N LEU A 97 -9.78 4.68 -2.21
CA LEU A 97 -10.22 5.24 -0.93
C LEU A 97 -10.98 4.21 -0.10
N ALA A 98 -11.94 3.51 -0.70
CA ALA A 98 -12.67 2.43 -0.03
C ALA A 98 -11.73 1.31 0.45
N TYR A 99 -10.77 0.90 -0.37
CA TYR A 99 -9.74 -0.07 -0.01
C TYR A 99 -8.93 0.38 1.21
N VAL A 100 -8.43 1.62 1.23
CA VAL A 100 -7.65 2.16 2.36
C VAL A 100 -8.49 2.30 3.62
N LEU A 101 -9.76 2.70 3.49
CA LEU A 101 -10.67 2.78 4.64
C LEU A 101 -10.91 1.39 5.26
N VAL A 102 -11.12 0.37 4.43
CA VAL A 102 -11.27 -1.03 4.89
C VAL A 102 -9.99 -1.53 5.56
N LEU A 103 -8.82 -1.25 4.98
CA LEU A 103 -7.54 -1.60 5.59
C LEU A 103 -7.31 -0.84 6.90
N SER A 104 -7.58 0.46 6.95
CA SER A 104 -7.46 1.28 8.14
C SER A 104 -8.34 0.73 9.26
N TYR A 105 -9.61 0.50 8.95
CA TYR A 105 -10.54 -0.08 9.91
C TYR A 105 -10.06 -1.46 10.40
N GLY A 106 -9.60 -2.31 9.48
CA GLY A 106 -9.09 -3.62 9.81
C GLY A 106 -7.80 -3.58 10.64
N LEU A 107 -6.86 -2.71 10.30
CA LEU A 107 -5.59 -2.61 11.04
C LEU A 107 -5.76 -1.94 12.41
N PHE A 108 -6.56 -0.88 12.49
CA PHE A 108 -6.63 -0.04 13.69
C PHE A 108 -7.85 -0.31 14.58
N VAL A 109 -8.94 -0.85 14.07
CA VAL A 109 -10.17 -1.07 14.84
C VAL A 109 -10.44 -2.55 15.04
N ASN A 110 -10.58 -3.32 13.97
CA ASN A 110 -11.01 -4.72 14.03
C ASN A 110 -10.20 -5.66 13.13
N PRO A 111 -8.98 -6.04 13.50
CA PRO A 111 -8.15 -6.93 12.68
C PRO A 111 -8.71 -8.34 12.53
N ARG A 112 -9.52 -8.81 13.50
CA ARG A 112 -10.21 -10.11 13.41
C ARG A 112 -11.34 -10.06 12.39
N GLY A 113 -12.08 -8.94 12.33
CA GLY A 113 -13.13 -8.70 11.34
C GLY A 113 -12.57 -8.65 9.93
N LEU A 114 -11.42 -7.98 9.72
CA LEU A 114 -10.75 -7.95 8.42
C LEU A 114 -10.29 -9.35 8.00
N LYS A 115 -9.70 -10.13 8.89
CA LYS A 115 -9.36 -11.55 8.62
C LYS A 115 -10.59 -12.34 8.21
N TRP A 116 -11.71 -12.19 8.93
CA TRP A 116 -12.96 -12.87 8.62
C TRP A 116 -13.48 -12.44 7.22
N LEU A 117 -13.45 -11.15 6.90
CA LEU A 117 -13.86 -10.63 5.60
C LEU A 117 -13.01 -11.23 4.46
N ILE A 118 -11.68 -11.23 4.62
CA ILE A 118 -10.77 -11.85 3.66
C ILE A 118 -11.13 -13.32 3.46
N LEU A 119 -11.27 -14.09 4.53
CA LEU A 119 -11.61 -15.51 4.44
C LEU A 119 -12.98 -15.74 3.79
N LYS A 120 -13.96 -14.86 4.04
CA LYS A 120 -15.28 -14.94 3.42
C LYS A 120 -15.21 -14.73 1.91
N ILE A 121 -14.42 -13.75 1.45
CA ILE A 121 -14.18 -13.49 0.02
C ILE A 121 -13.48 -14.68 -0.64
N PHE A 122 -12.43 -15.20 -0.02
CA PHE A 122 -11.66 -16.33 -0.56
C PHE A 122 -12.37 -17.70 -0.42
N ARG A 123 -13.54 -17.75 0.20
CA ARG A 123 -14.42 -18.94 0.22
C ARG A 123 -15.19 -19.12 -1.08
N ILE A 124 -15.27 -18.10 -1.94
CA ILE A 124 -15.93 -18.17 -3.26
C ILE A 124 -15.20 -19.22 -4.12
N ARG A 125 -15.95 -20.01 -4.88
CA ARG A 125 -15.46 -21.17 -5.65
C ARG A 125 -14.23 -20.87 -6.51
N PHE A 126 -14.16 -19.71 -7.14
CA PHE A 126 -13.04 -19.28 -7.97
C PHE A 126 -11.77 -18.92 -7.17
N LEU A 127 -11.92 -18.36 -5.95
CA LEU A 127 -10.82 -17.91 -5.09
C LEU A 127 -10.38 -18.94 -4.05
N ARG A 128 -11.08 -20.07 -3.96
CA ARG A 128 -10.86 -21.12 -2.96
C ARG A 128 -9.43 -21.71 -2.99
N ARG A 129 -8.80 -21.68 -4.14
CA ARG A 129 -7.41 -22.10 -4.34
C ARG A 129 -6.43 -21.34 -3.42
N TRP A 130 -6.73 -20.08 -3.12
CA TRP A 130 -5.88 -19.21 -2.30
C TRP A 130 -6.34 -19.05 -0.85
N TYR A 131 -7.35 -19.82 -0.43
CA TYR A 131 -7.94 -19.73 0.92
C TYR A 131 -6.89 -19.88 2.04
N HIS A 132 -5.95 -20.83 1.92
CA HIS A 132 -4.89 -21.04 2.90
C HIS A 132 -3.88 -19.88 2.93
N ALA A 133 -3.56 -19.29 1.79
CA ALA A 133 -2.72 -18.09 1.71
C ALA A 133 -3.44 -16.89 2.37
N ALA A 134 -4.71 -16.69 2.06
CA ALA A 134 -5.54 -15.66 2.67
C ALA A 134 -5.64 -15.80 4.20
N GLY A 135 -5.70 -17.02 4.71
CA GLY A 135 -5.68 -17.32 6.15
C GLY A 135 -4.37 -16.90 6.83
N ARG A 136 -3.23 -17.14 6.17
CA ARG A 136 -1.91 -16.68 6.63
C ARG A 136 -1.83 -15.15 6.64
N THR A 137 -2.15 -14.51 5.54
CA THR A 137 -2.20 -13.04 5.42
C THR A 137 -3.10 -12.42 6.50
N GLY A 138 -4.29 -12.98 6.74
CA GLY A 138 -5.18 -12.51 7.79
C GLY A 138 -4.59 -12.64 9.20
N SER A 139 -3.76 -13.65 9.45
CA SER A 139 -3.05 -13.81 10.74
C SER A 139 -1.91 -12.80 10.87
N ASP A 140 -1.21 -12.52 9.78
CA ASP A 140 -0.15 -11.50 9.75
C ASP A 140 -0.72 -10.11 9.97
N ILE A 141 -1.90 -9.80 9.41
CA ILE A 141 -2.64 -8.55 9.67
C ILE A 141 -2.93 -8.38 11.15
N ILE A 142 -3.42 -9.42 11.85
CA ILE A 142 -3.70 -9.33 13.28
C ILE A 142 -2.42 -9.03 14.06
N ARG A 143 -1.32 -9.70 13.72
CA ARG A 143 -0.03 -9.52 14.37
C ARG A 143 0.53 -8.11 14.13
N SER A 144 0.49 -7.65 12.88
CA SER A 144 0.89 -6.31 12.46
C SER A 144 0.10 -5.21 13.17
N SER A 145 -1.21 -5.40 13.29
CA SER A 145 -2.11 -4.48 13.98
C SER A 145 -1.69 -4.23 15.44
N HIS A 146 -1.28 -5.27 16.15
CA HIS A 146 -0.82 -5.12 17.54
C HIS A 146 0.48 -4.30 17.64
N GLU A 147 1.41 -4.50 16.72
CA GLU A 147 2.66 -3.73 16.69
C GLU A 147 2.43 -2.27 16.30
N LEU A 148 1.60 -2.03 15.29
CA LEU A 148 1.30 -0.68 14.80
C LEU A 148 0.55 0.18 15.80
N ARG A 149 -0.37 -0.41 16.57
CA ARG A 149 -1.10 0.33 17.63
C ARG A 149 -0.21 0.76 18.78
N ARG A 150 0.89 0.05 19.02
CA ARG A 150 1.89 0.39 20.04
C ARG A 150 2.90 1.44 19.57
N ALA A 151 2.94 1.71 18.28
CA ALA A 151 3.83 2.70 17.70
C ALA A 151 3.41 4.11 18.14
N GLY A 152 4.34 4.85 18.72
CA GLY A 152 4.10 6.22 19.17
C GLY A 152 3.96 7.21 18.01
N TRP A 153 3.40 8.38 18.28
CA TRP A 153 3.19 9.44 17.29
C TRP A 153 4.45 9.80 16.49
N GLY A 154 5.61 9.83 17.15
CA GLY A 154 6.88 10.11 16.47
C GLY A 154 7.27 9.08 15.41
N PHE A 155 6.86 7.83 15.57
CA PHE A 155 7.01 6.79 14.54
C PHE A 155 6.16 7.12 13.31
N TRP A 156 4.90 7.49 13.49
CA TRP A 156 3.98 7.81 12.41
C TRP A 156 4.42 9.04 11.62
N LEU A 157 4.91 10.07 12.30
CA LEU A 157 5.47 11.25 11.64
C LEU A 157 6.69 10.90 10.79
N LYS A 158 7.63 10.11 11.32
CA LYS A 158 8.84 9.69 10.58
C LYS A 158 8.49 8.80 9.39
N ALA A 159 7.59 7.84 9.57
CA ALA A 159 7.16 6.95 8.51
C ALA A 159 6.41 7.71 7.41
N GLY A 160 5.46 8.56 7.77
CA GLY A 160 4.70 9.37 6.82
C GLY A 160 5.56 10.37 6.05
N SER A 161 6.47 11.09 6.74
CA SER A 161 7.39 12.02 6.08
C SER A 161 8.37 11.31 5.14
N SER A 162 8.86 10.13 5.53
CA SER A 162 9.72 9.31 4.68
C SER A 162 9.00 8.88 3.40
N THR A 163 7.76 8.40 3.50
CA THR A 163 6.95 8.01 2.35
C THR A 163 6.67 9.22 1.44
N PHE A 164 6.30 10.36 2.03
CA PHE A 164 6.04 11.59 1.29
C PHE A 164 7.28 12.04 0.50
N LEU A 165 8.44 12.10 1.13
CA LEU A 165 9.70 12.48 0.48
C LEU A 165 10.08 11.48 -0.62
N SER A 166 9.94 10.17 -0.37
CA SER A 166 10.26 9.12 -1.33
C SER A 166 9.44 9.26 -2.61
N TRP A 167 8.12 9.36 -2.50
CA TRP A 167 7.23 9.49 -3.65
C TRP A 167 7.39 10.84 -4.37
N SER A 168 7.50 11.94 -3.62
CA SER A 168 7.71 13.28 -4.20
C SER A 168 9.02 13.35 -4.97
N SER A 169 10.11 12.76 -4.46
CA SER A 169 11.40 12.73 -5.17
C SER A 169 11.33 11.93 -6.47
N ARG A 170 10.60 10.80 -6.50
CA ARG A 170 10.41 10.00 -7.72
C ARG A 170 9.69 10.78 -8.82
N TYR A 171 8.64 11.50 -8.45
CA TYR A 171 7.90 12.31 -9.41
C TYR A 171 8.70 13.53 -9.90
N LEU A 172 9.49 14.16 -9.04
CA LEU A 172 10.36 15.26 -9.44
C LEU A 172 11.45 14.80 -10.43
N VAL A 173 12.10 13.67 -10.14
CA VAL A 173 13.15 13.12 -11.04
C VAL A 173 12.55 12.64 -12.37
N ALA A 174 11.35 12.10 -12.41
CA ALA A 174 10.71 11.65 -13.63
C ALA A 174 10.32 12.80 -14.57
N ASN A 175 10.23 14.04 -14.07
CA ASN A 175 9.85 15.24 -14.84
C ASN A 175 11.03 16.21 -15.07
N ALA A 176 12.23 15.87 -14.60
CA ALA A 176 13.45 16.65 -14.83
C ALA A 176 14.22 16.14 -16.06
#